data_d7c79842d51d0537e287aba6f02cb404
#
_entry.id   d7c79842d51d0537e287aba6f02cb404
#
_cell.length_a   1.000
_cell.length_b   1.000
_cell.length_c   1.000
_cell.angle_alpha   90.00
_cell.angle_beta   90.00
_cell.angle_gamma   90.00
#
_symmetry.space_group_name_H-M   'P 1'
#
loop_
_entity.id
_entity.type
_entity.pdbx_description
1 polymer ?
#
loop_
_entity_poly.entity_id
_entity_poly.type
_entity_poly.pdbx_seq_one_letter_code
_entity_poly.pdbx_strand_id
1 'polypeptide(L)'
;MASTLFDVLGNEWFCVTAVRGLGEADVLSRLGAAGPDPLPRYPIDGVAEHYSLDSWAVRVYCPAGSGWAYVFDALPQVGVPFREPVLKKLSRGTEAVSVWKFLDGTTRVAHARNGEILALFDSWKFDPASGTDPDRLNQALDRVGFFLDEPGDDFSDPAAALEAVESEFGLVVDPREVAGPLPTVVVPVRAD
;
A
#
# COMPACT_ATOMS: atom_id res chain seq x y z
N MET A 1 12.08 -13.78 -5.21
CA MET A 1 10.90 -14.62 -4.78
C MET A 1 9.69 -13.91 -5.35
N ALA A 2 8.72 -14.61 -5.96
CA ALA A 2 7.55 -13.91 -6.53
C ALA A 2 6.74 -13.23 -5.40
N SER A 3 6.22 -12.03 -5.66
CA SER A 3 5.43 -11.26 -4.69
C SER A 3 4.03 -11.85 -4.52
N THR A 4 3.63 -12.15 -3.28
CA THR A 4 2.28 -12.62 -2.97
C THR A 4 1.23 -11.52 -3.11
N LEU A 5 1.62 -10.27 -2.88
CA LEU A 5 0.77 -9.11 -3.15
C LEU A 5 0.55 -8.94 -4.65
N PHE A 6 1.59 -9.14 -5.47
CA PHE A 6 1.45 -9.04 -6.92
C PHE A 6 0.53 -10.11 -7.49
N ASP A 7 0.55 -11.31 -6.94
CA ASP A 7 -0.35 -12.41 -7.37
C ASP A 7 -1.82 -12.05 -7.23
N VAL A 8 -2.20 -11.20 -6.28
CA VAL A 8 -3.58 -10.80 -6.06
C VAL A 8 -3.92 -9.44 -6.67
N LEU A 9 -2.98 -8.51 -6.70
CA LEU A 9 -3.19 -7.16 -7.23
C LEU A 9 -3.01 -7.10 -8.76
N GLY A 10 -2.17 -7.96 -9.30
CA GLY A 10 -1.94 -8.10 -10.74
C GLY A 10 -1.23 -6.90 -11.36
N ASN A 11 -1.32 -6.83 -12.69
CA ASN A 11 -0.71 -5.78 -13.49
C ASN A 11 -1.59 -4.52 -13.64
N GLU A 12 -2.75 -4.50 -13.05
CA GLU A 12 -3.60 -3.33 -13.06
C GLU A 12 -3.08 -2.25 -12.10
N TRP A 13 -3.78 -1.12 -12.00
CA TRP A 13 -3.50 -0.11 -10.97
C TRP A 13 -3.86 -0.64 -9.59
N PHE A 14 -3.05 -0.32 -8.62
CA PHE A 14 -3.32 -0.65 -7.22
C PHE A 14 -2.66 0.36 -6.29
N CYS A 15 -3.18 0.47 -5.08
CA CYS A 15 -2.51 1.15 -3.99
C CYS A 15 -2.70 0.35 -2.69
N VAL A 16 -1.61 0.03 -2.03
CA VAL A 16 -1.60 -0.73 -0.79
C VAL A 16 -0.63 -0.11 0.21
N THR A 17 -1.05 -0.03 1.47
CA THR A 17 -0.18 0.35 2.59
C THR A 17 -0.21 -0.73 3.64
N ALA A 18 0.96 -1.26 4.00
CA ALA A 18 1.14 -2.13 5.15
C ALA A 18 1.55 -1.30 6.36
N VAL A 19 0.94 -1.58 7.52
CA VAL A 19 1.19 -0.88 8.80
C VAL A 19 1.52 -1.89 9.88
N ARG A 20 2.61 -1.67 10.60
CA ARG A 20 3.11 -2.61 11.58
C ARG A 20 2.34 -2.52 12.90
N GLY A 21 2.04 -3.69 13.49
CA GLY A 21 1.57 -3.80 14.88
C GLY A 21 0.20 -3.21 15.18
N LEU A 22 -0.64 -2.96 14.16
CA LEU A 22 -2.00 -2.46 14.34
C LEU A 22 -3.02 -3.56 14.09
N GLY A 23 -4.09 -3.55 14.90
CA GLY A 23 -5.31 -4.30 14.63
C GLY A 23 -6.30 -3.50 13.78
N GLU A 24 -7.38 -4.15 13.33
CA GLU A 24 -8.43 -3.53 12.49
C GLU A 24 -9.01 -2.27 13.14
N ALA A 25 -9.36 -2.32 14.44
CA ALA A 25 -9.91 -1.18 15.16
C ALA A 25 -8.96 0.02 15.21
N ASP A 26 -7.65 -0.24 15.40
CA ASP A 26 -6.63 0.81 15.43
C ASP A 26 -6.46 1.45 14.03
N VAL A 27 -6.43 0.64 12.98
CA VAL A 27 -6.36 1.12 11.59
C VAL A 27 -7.56 2.01 11.27
N LEU A 28 -8.77 1.54 11.56
CA LEU A 28 -10.01 2.29 11.34
C LEU A 28 -10.03 3.62 12.11
N SER A 29 -9.62 3.58 13.37
CA SER A 29 -9.50 4.79 14.21
C SER A 29 -8.51 5.81 13.63
N ARG A 30 -7.35 5.35 13.16
CA ARG A 30 -6.33 6.25 12.56
C ARG A 30 -6.79 6.83 11.22
N LEU A 31 -7.53 6.07 10.43
CA LEU A 31 -8.15 6.54 9.21
C LEU A 31 -9.26 7.57 9.49
N GLY A 32 -9.76 7.62 10.75
CA GLY A 32 -10.92 8.45 11.11
C GLY A 32 -12.19 7.92 10.45
N ALA A 33 -12.19 6.66 10.08
CA ALA A 33 -13.32 6.03 9.41
C ALA A 33 -14.42 5.71 10.43
N ALA A 34 -15.62 6.19 10.14
CA ALA A 34 -16.84 5.79 10.83
C ALA A 34 -17.72 5.04 9.83
N GLY A 35 -18.27 3.93 10.23
CA GLY A 35 -19.14 3.12 9.39
C GLY A 35 -20.26 2.48 10.21
N PRO A 36 -21.22 1.82 9.54
CA PRO A 36 -22.21 1.02 10.22
C PRO A 36 -21.56 -0.16 10.94
N ASP A 37 -22.22 -0.67 11.96
CA ASP A 37 -21.83 -1.92 12.62
C ASP A 37 -22.87 -3.00 12.29
N PRO A 38 -22.50 -4.12 11.62
CA PRO A 38 -21.17 -4.44 11.10
C PRO A 38 -20.79 -3.63 9.86
N LEU A 39 -19.47 -3.48 9.65
CA LEU A 39 -18.94 -2.84 8.45
C LEU A 39 -19.29 -3.63 7.18
N PRO A 40 -19.59 -2.95 6.06
CA PRO A 40 -19.76 -3.62 4.78
C PRO A 40 -18.44 -4.28 4.37
N ARG A 41 -18.56 -5.43 3.71
CA ARG A 41 -17.42 -6.24 3.25
C ARG A 41 -17.60 -6.54 1.78
N TYR A 42 -16.60 -6.17 0.98
CA TYR A 42 -16.64 -6.38 -0.47
C TYR A 42 -15.40 -7.13 -0.95
N PRO A 43 -15.55 -8.03 -1.93
CA PRO A 43 -14.43 -8.64 -2.64
C PRO A 43 -13.71 -7.59 -3.52
N ILE A 44 -12.49 -7.89 -3.93
CA ILE A 44 -11.70 -6.97 -4.75
C ILE A 44 -12.40 -6.61 -6.06
N ASP A 45 -12.99 -7.60 -6.74
CA ASP A 45 -13.62 -7.42 -8.05
C ASP A 45 -14.98 -6.70 -8.02
N GLY A 46 -15.59 -6.58 -6.84
CA GLY A 46 -16.93 -5.99 -6.71
C GLY A 46 -16.96 -4.65 -5.98
N VAL A 47 -15.90 -4.28 -5.29
CA VAL A 47 -15.91 -3.09 -4.40
C VAL A 47 -16.14 -1.78 -5.17
N ALA A 48 -15.61 -1.65 -6.38
CA ALA A 48 -15.72 -0.44 -7.19
C ALA A 48 -17.18 -0.12 -7.61
N GLU A 49 -18.08 -1.11 -7.63
CA GLU A 49 -19.49 -0.90 -7.96
C GLU A 49 -20.27 -0.16 -6.86
N HIS A 50 -19.73 -0.12 -5.64
CA HIS A 50 -20.37 0.46 -4.46
C HIS A 50 -19.91 1.89 -4.13
N TYR A 51 -18.88 2.39 -4.81
CA TYR A 51 -18.29 3.70 -4.51
C TYR A 51 -18.04 4.51 -5.78
N SER A 52 -18.21 5.83 -5.68
CA SER A 52 -17.81 6.77 -6.75
C SER A 52 -16.31 7.09 -6.66
N LEU A 53 -15.74 7.59 -7.75
CA LEU A 53 -14.34 8.02 -7.81
C LEU A 53 -14.00 9.14 -6.79
N ASP A 54 -14.99 9.89 -6.34
CA ASP A 54 -14.82 10.90 -5.28
C ASP A 54 -14.82 10.30 -3.88
N SER A 55 -15.12 9.01 -3.75
CA SER A 55 -15.10 8.31 -2.47
C SER A 55 -13.69 7.87 -2.13
N TRP A 56 -13.24 8.21 -0.93
CA TRP A 56 -11.97 7.71 -0.40
C TRP A 56 -12.18 6.37 0.30
N ALA A 57 -12.67 5.39 -0.44
CA ALA A 57 -12.96 4.07 0.08
C ALA A 57 -11.70 3.20 0.14
N VAL A 58 -11.52 2.50 1.25
CA VAL A 58 -10.42 1.55 1.46
C VAL A 58 -10.93 0.25 2.03
N ARG A 59 -10.23 -0.84 1.71
CA ARG A 59 -10.45 -2.19 2.26
C ARG A 59 -9.36 -2.49 3.26
N VAL A 60 -9.70 -3.03 4.43
CA VAL A 60 -8.76 -3.30 5.52
C VAL A 60 -8.60 -4.81 5.70
N TYR A 61 -7.35 -5.27 5.77
CA TYR A 61 -7.00 -6.66 5.99
C TYR A 61 -6.03 -6.80 7.16
N CYS A 62 -6.41 -7.55 8.17
CA CYS A 62 -5.61 -7.80 9.34
C CYS A 62 -5.48 -9.31 9.56
N PRO A 63 -4.50 -9.98 8.92
CA PRO A 63 -4.33 -11.43 9.07
C PRO A 63 -3.95 -11.81 10.50
N ALA A 64 -4.58 -12.86 11.01
CA ALA A 64 -4.30 -13.36 12.35
C ALA A 64 -2.83 -13.80 12.48
N GLY A 65 -2.16 -13.34 13.54
CA GLY A 65 -0.75 -13.67 13.81
C GLY A 65 0.26 -12.95 12.92
N SER A 66 -0.18 -12.11 11.97
CA SER A 66 0.70 -11.20 11.24
C SER A 66 1.08 -10.02 12.11
N GLY A 67 2.32 -9.58 12.02
CA GLY A 67 2.74 -8.30 12.60
C GLY A 67 2.29 -7.08 11.79
N TRP A 68 1.50 -7.26 10.72
CA TRP A 68 1.12 -6.23 9.76
C TRP A 68 -0.39 -6.22 9.47
N ALA A 69 -0.95 -5.02 9.38
CA ALA A 69 -2.27 -4.75 8.83
C ALA A 69 -2.10 -4.10 7.45
N TYR A 70 -3.04 -4.32 6.55
CA TYR A 70 -2.99 -3.82 5.18
C TYR A 70 -4.22 -2.97 4.88
N VAL A 71 -3.98 -1.85 4.19
CA VAL A 71 -5.02 -0.93 3.71
C VAL A 71 -4.90 -0.87 2.19
N PHE A 72 -5.90 -1.41 1.50
CA PHE A 72 -5.98 -1.40 0.04
C PHE A 72 -6.92 -0.29 -0.40
N ASP A 73 -6.52 0.50 -1.39
CA ASP A 73 -7.44 1.43 -2.04
C ASP A 73 -8.54 0.65 -2.77
N ALA A 74 -9.79 0.94 -2.46
CA ALA A 74 -10.93 0.33 -3.16
C ALA A 74 -11.09 0.89 -4.58
N LEU A 75 -10.58 2.10 -4.81
CA LEU A 75 -10.57 2.80 -6.09
C LEU A 75 -9.13 3.26 -6.35
N PRO A 76 -8.26 2.39 -6.88
CA PRO A 76 -6.80 2.60 -6.91
C PRO A 76 -6.32 3.88 -7.59
N GLN A 77 -7.17 4.53 -8.40
CA GLN A 77 -6.90 5.82 -9.03
C GLN A 77 -6.73 6.94 -8.01
N VAL A 78 -7.31 6.81 -6.83
CA VAL A 78 -7.32 7.84 -5.79
C VAL A 78 -6.05 7.82 -4.95
N GLY A 79 -5.48 6.63 -4.72
CA GLY A 79 -4.26 6.44 -3.95
C GLY A 79 -4.40 6.81 -2.47
N VAL A 80 -5.58 6.60 -1.88
CA VAL A 80 -5.88 7.04 -0.51
C VAL A 80 -4.85 6.59 0.51
N PRO A 81 -4.45 5.30 0.56
CA PRO A 81 -3.50 4.84 1.57
C PRO A 81 -2.08 5.41 1.39
N PHE A 82 -1.73 5.88 0.19
CA PHE A 82 -0.42 6.47 -0.12
C PHE A 82 -0.36 7.97 0.18
N ARG A 83 -1.51 8.65 0.33
CA ARG A 83 -1.52 10.10 0.56
C ARG A 83 -0.79 10.45 1.85
N GLU A 84 0.04 11.48 1.80
CA GLU A 84 0.91 11.88 2.91
C GLU A 84 0.15 12.05 4.24
N PRO A 85 -1.01 12.75 4.33
CA PRO A 85 -1.74 12.86 5.57
C PRO A 85 -2.23 11.52 6.13
N VAL A 86 -2.63 10.59 5.26
CA VAL A 86 -3.09 9.25 5.64
C VAL A 86 -1.90 8.42 6.12
N LEU A 87 -0.82 8.40 5.34
CA LEU A 87 0.38 7.64 5.65
C LEU A 87 1.02 8.09 6.98
N LYS A 88 1.08 9.41 7.23
CA LYS A 88 1.54 9.97 8.51
C LYS A 88 0.66 9.54 9.69
N LYS A 89 -0.67 9.50 9.53
CA LYS A 89 -1.57 9.02 10.58
C LYS A 89 -1.38 7.53 10.86
N LEU A 90 -1.30 6.73 9.80
CA LEU A 90 -1.11 5.28 9.91
C LEU A 90 0.21 4.93 10.60
N SER A 91 1.29 5.66 10.32
CA SER A 91 2.63 5.38 10.85
C SER A 91 2.93 5.98 12.23
N ARG A 92 2.00 6.68 12.88
CA ARG A 92 2.22 7.26 14.23
C ARG A 92 2.56 6.17 15.25
N GLY A 93 3.72 6.32 15.92
CA GLY A 93 4.21 5.37 16.90
C GLY A 93 4.52 3.98 16.34
N THR A 94 4.57 3.84 15.01
CA THR A 94 4.84 2.60 14.31
C THR A 94 5.46 2.85 12.94
N GLU A 95 5.48 1.83 12.10
CA GLU A 95 6.08 1.83 10.77
C GLU A 95 5.01 1.51 9.71
N ALA A 96 5.08 2.16 8.57
CA ALA A 96 4.23 1.88 7.41
C ALA A 96 5.05 1.91 6.12
N VAL A 97 4.71 1.04 5.19
CA VAL A 97 5.25 1.03 3.83
C VAL A 97 4.11 0.96 2.83
N SER A 98 4.22 1.72 1.77
CA SER A 98 3.14 1.87 0.78
C SER A 98 3.68 1.71 -0.63
N VAL A 99 2.92 1.04 -1.48
CA VAL A 99 3.19 0.91 -2.93
C VAL A 99 1.95 1.34 -3.69
N TRP A 100 2.13 2.21 -4.66
CA TRP A 100 1.07 2.69 -5.54
C TRP A 100 1.51 2.60 -7.00
N LYS A 101 0.82 1.78 -7.78
CA LYS A 101 0.96 1.69 -9.23
C LYS A 101 -0.15 2.51 -9.90
N PHE A 102 0.26 3.44 -10.74
CA PHE A 102 -0.62 4.28 -11.55
C PHE A 102 -1.02 3.60 -12.86
N LEU A 103 -2.03 4.16 -13.51
CA LEU A 103 -2.52 3.68 -14.80
C LEU A 103 -1.46 3.77 -15.91
N ASP A 104 -0.61 4.79 -15.86
CA ASP A 104 0.47 5.03 -16.83
C ASP A 104 1.69 4.10 -16.65
N GLY A 105 1.63 3.19 -15.68
CA GLY A 105 2.70 2.26 -15.34
C GLY A 105 3.65 2.74 -14.25
N THR A 106 3.66 4.05 -13.95
CA THR A 106 4.50 4.59 -12.87
C THR A 106 4.22 3.91 -11.55
N THR A 107 5.27 3.52 -10.85
CA THR A 107 5.19 2.90 -9.53
C THR A 107 5.88 3.76 -8.49
N ARG A 108 5.19 4.06 -7.40
CA ARG A 108 5.72 4.80 -6.26
C ARG A 108 5.78 3.94 -5.02
N VAL A 109 6.84 4.13 -4.24
CA VAL A 109 7.00 3.48 -2.93
C VAL A 109 7.27 4.55 -1.88
N ALA A 110 6.62 4.42 -0.73
CA ALA A 110 6.83 5.29 0.42
C ALA A 110 7.12 4.47 1.67
N HIS A 111 8.09 4.93 2.47
CA HIS A 111 8.38 4.39 3.79
C HIS A 111 8.15 5.48 4.82
N ALA A 112 7.37 5.21 5.85
CA ALA A 112 7.05 6.15 6.92
C ALA A 112 7.21 5.50 8.29
N ARG A 113 7.62 6.28 9.29
CA ARG A 113 7.75 5.85 10.67
C ARG A 113 7.46 7.01 11.61
N ASN A 114 6.76 6.73 12.73
CA ASN A 114 6.45 7.72 13.76
C ASN A 114 5.71 8.98 13.24
N GLY A 115 4.97 8.86 12.15
CA GLY A 115 4.26 9.98 11.54
C GLY A 115 5.11 10.83 10.59
N GLU A 116 6.30 10.39 10.24
CA GLU A 116 7.20 11.05 9.30
C GLU A 116 7.43 10.19 8.06
N ILE A 117 7.51 10.82 6.90
CA ILE A 117 7.90 10.16 5.65
C ILE A 117 9.43 10.10 5.62
N LEU A 118 9.99 8.90 5.66
CA LEU A 118 11.44 8.67 5.66
C LEU A 118 12.01 8.57 4.25
N ALA A 119 11.26 7.96 3.33
CA ALA A 119 11.68 7.75 1.96
C ALA A 119 10.50 7.79 0.99
N LEU A 120 10.73 8.36 -0.18
CA LEU A 120 9.83 8.37 -1.33
C LEU A 120 10.61 7.97 -2.59
N PHE A 121 10.12 6.97 -3.29
CA PHE A 121 10.62 6.51 -4.58
C PHE A 121 9.54 6.69 -5.65
N ASP A 122 9.99 7.03 -6.87
CA ASP A 122 9.14 7.21 -8.04
C ASP A 122 9.86 6.64 -9.25
N SER A 123 9.36 5.54 -9.80
CA SER A 123 10.03 4.82 -10.88
C SER A 123 10.20 5.65 -12.16
N TRP A 124 9.31 6.64 -12.37
CA TRP A 124 9.41 7.55 -13.51
C TRP A 124 10.67 8.43 -13.48
N LYS A 125 11.22 8.69 -12.30
CA LYS A 125 12.39 9.59 -12.17
C LYS A 125 13.72 8.91 -12.42
N PHE A 126 13.74 7.59 -12.41
CA PHE A 126 14.97 6.77 -12.50
C PHE A 126 16.03 7.09 -11.44
N ASP A 127 15.65 7.82 -10.40
CA ASP A 127 16.54 8.22 -9.29
C ASP A 127 16.24 7.35 -8.06
N PRO A 128 17.24 7.12 -7.20
CA PRO A 128 17.02 6.51 -5.90
C PRO A 128 15.97 7.24 -5.06
N ALA A 129 15.34 6.54 -4.12
CA ALA A 129 14.42 7.16 -3.18
C ALA A 129 15.11 8.29 -2.42
N SER A 130 14.36 9.36 -2.18
CA SER A 130 14.79 10.54 -1.45
C SER A 130 14.00 10.69 -0.15
N GLY A 131 14.55 11.38 0.84
CA GLY A 131 13.90 11.63 2.12
C GLY A 131 14.90 11.80 3.25
N THR A 132 14.42 11.68 4.50
CA THR A 132 15.26 11.85 5.69
C THR A 132 16.06 10.59 6.07
N ASP A 133 15.57 9.40 5.65
CA ASP A 133 16.23 8.11 5.86
C ASP A 133 15.86 7.14 4.71
N PRO A 134 16.41 7.35 3.49
CA PRO A 134 16.04 6.59 2.32
C PRO A 134 16.82 5.28 2.14
N ASP A 135 17.91 5.07 2.88
CA ASP A 135 18.89 4.01 2.62
C ASP A 135 18.28 2.61 2.66
N ARG A 136 17.40 2.36 3.62
CA ARG A 136 16.73 1.07 3.75
C ARG A 136 15.88 0.73 2.52
N LEU A 137 15.11 1.71 2.04
CA LEU A 137 14.29 1.54 0.86
C LEU A 137 15.15 1.40 -0.39
N ASN A 138 16.20 2.22 -0.54
CA ASN A 138 17.11 2.14 -1.66
C ASN A 138 17.81 0.78 -1.75
N GLN A 139 18.27 0.23 -0.63
CA GLN A 139 18.86 -1.12 -0.60
C GLN A 139 17.84 -2.21 -1.00
N ALA A 140 16.58 -2.07 -0.61
CA ALA A 140 15.54 -3.02 -0.99
C ALA A 140 15.25 -2.96 -2.50
N LEU A 141 15.15 -1.74 -3.07
CA LEU A 141 14.91 -1.52 -4.50
C LEU A 141 16.10 -1.97 -5.36
N ASP A 142 17.33 -1.73 -4.88
CA ASP A 142 18.56 -2.16 -5.58
C ASP A 142 18.63 -3.69 -5.70
N ARG A 143 18.28 -4.41 -4.63
CA ARG A 143 18.27 -5.90 -4.64
C ARG A 143 17.35 -6.52 -5.68
N VAL A 144 16.31 -5.82 -6.08
CA VAL A 144 15.35 -6.28 -7.12
C VAL A 144 15.60 -5.68 -8.49
N GLY A 145 16.66 -4.88 -8.64
CA GLY A 145 17.18 -4.43 -9.94
C GLY A 145 16.66 -3.08 -10.43
N PHE A 146 16.05 -2.24 -9.57
CA PHE A 146 15.58 -0.90 -10.01
C PHE A 146 16.69 0.03 -10.50
N PHE A 147 17.93 -0.18 -10.04
CA PHE A 147 19.05 0.72 -10.34
C PHE A 147 20.07 0.09 -11.30
N LEU A 148 19.67 -0.96 -12.02
CA LEU A 148 20.48 -1.52 -13.09
C LEU A 148 20.39 -0.65 -14.33
N ASP A 149 21.54 -0.40 -15.00
CA ASP A 149 21.59 0.39 -16.24
C ASP A 149 20.76 -0.24 -17.37
N GLU A 150 20.68 -1.56 -17.41
CA GLU A 150 19.88 -2.33 -18.37
C GLU A 150 19.04 -3.38 -17.61
N PRO A 151 17.84 -3.04 -17.17
CA PRO A 151 16.92 -4.04 -16.63
C PRO A 151 16.52 -5.03 -17.74
N GLY A 152 16.36 -6.30 -17.38
CA GLY A 152 15.96 -7.32 -18.35
C GLY A 152 14.60 -7.03 -18.99
N ASP A 153 14.36 -7.61 -20.17
CA ASP A 153 13.12 -7.39 -20.96
C ASP A 153 11.83 -7.73 -20.16
N ASP A 154 11.93 -8.62 -19.17
CA ASP A 154 10.81 -9.04 -18.31
C ASP A 154 10.69 -8.20 -17.02
N PHE A 155 11.45 -7.10 -16.87
CA PHE A 155 11.41 -6.29 -15.66
C PHE A 155 10.05 -5.57 -15.55
N SER A 156 9.41 -5.74 -14.39
CA SER A 156 8.12 -5.13 -14.08
C SER A 156 8.24 -4.29 -12.81
N ASP A 157 8.21 -2.96 -12.95
CA ASP A 157 8.29 -2.01 -11.84
C ASP A 157 7.36 -2.38 -10.67
N PRO A 158 6.05 -2.64 -10.89
CA PRO A 158 5.15 -2.92 -9.78
C PRO A 158 5.45 -4.28 -9.10
N ALA A 159 5.82 -5.30 -9.86
CA ALA A 159 6.20 -6.59 -9.31
C ALA A 159 7.48 -6.49 -8.47
N ALA A 160 8.49 -5.80 -9.01
CA ALA A 160 9.76 -5.57 -8.33
C ALA A 160 9.56 -4.70 -7.06
N ALA A 161 8.76 -3.64 -7.12
CA ALA A 161 8.47 -2.80 -5.96
C ALA A 161 7.78 -3.57 -4.83
N LEU A 162 6.78 -4.40 -5.16
CA LEU A 162 6.12 -5.25 -4.17
C LEU A 162 7.09 -6.31 -3.61
N GLU A 163 7.89 -6.96 -4.45
CA GLU A 163 8.91 -7.91 -3.99
C GLU A 163 9.93 -7.25 -3.04
N ALA A 164 10.37 -6.04 -3.37
CA ALA A 164 11.29 -5.27 -2.52
C ALA A 164 10.71 -5.03 -1.12
N VAL A 165 9.46 -4.53 -1.05
CA VAL A 165 8.85 -4.23 0.25
C VAL A 165 8.45 -5.49 1.01
N GLU A 166 7.95 -6.53 0.35
CA GLU A 166 7.64 -7.81 1.00
C GLU A 166 8.89 -8.43 1.63
N SER A 167 9.98 -8.48 0.87
CA SER A 167 11.25 -9.05 1.35
C SER A 167 11.86 -8.22 2.49
N GLU A 168 11.89 -6.89 2.35
CA GLU A 168 12.55 -6.01 3.31
C GLU A 168 11.78 -5.90 4.63
N PHE A 169 10.44 -5.83 4.56
CA PHE A 169 9.59 -5.60 5.72
C PHE A 169 8.96 -6.90 6.27
N GLY A 170 9.18 -8.03 5.61
CA GLY A 170 8.61 -9.32 6.00
C GLY A 170 7.10 -9.35 5.85
N LEU A 171 6.58 -8.77 4.76
CA LEU A 171 5.15 -8.76 4.48
C LEU A 171 4.70 -10.10 3.93
N VAL A 172 3.57 -10.60 4.43
CA VAL A 172 2.96 -11.84 3.96
C VAL A 172 1.45 -11.68 3.94
N VAL A 173 0.83 -12.03 2.83
CA VAL A 173 -0.62 -12.05 2.68
C VAL A 173 -1.10 -13.42 2.20
N ASP A 174 -2.34 -13.79 2.53
CA ASP A 174 -3.05 -14.84 1.84
C ASP A 174 -3.82 -14.23 0.65
N PRO A 175 -3.44 -14.53 -0.61
CA PRO A 175 -4.09 -13.96 -1.79
C PRO A 175 -5.60 -14.22 -1.82
N ARG A 176 -6.09 -15.34 -1.28
CA ARG A 176 -7.51 -15.68 -1.26
C ARG A 176 -8.29 -14.81 -0.27
N GLU A 177 -7.69 -14.53 0.89
CA GLU A 177 -8.31 -13.64 1.87
C GLU A 177 -8.34 -12.22 1.36
N VAL A 178 -7.25 -11.73 0.73
CA VAL A 178 -7.19 -10.38 0.16
C VAL A 178 -8.17 -10.21 -0.99
N ALA A 179 -8.32 -11.21 -1.86
CA ALA A 179 -9.31 -11.18 -2.95
C ALA A 179 -10.76 -11.25 -2.42
N GLY A 180 -10.95 -11.87 -1.27
CA GLY A 180 -12.26 -12.09 -0.64
C GLY A 180 -12.89 -10.81 -0.07
N PRO A 181 -14.06 -10.97 0.61
CA PRO A 181 -14.77 -9.83 1.20
C PRO A 181 -14.04 -9.27 2.42
N LEU A 182 -13.47 -8.08 2.30
CA LEU A 182 -12.81 -7.35 3.38
C LEU A 182 -13.67 -6.19 3.89
N PRO A 183 -13.55 -5.82 5.19
CA PRO A 183 -14.15 -4.59 5.71
C PRO A 183 -13.78 -3.40 4.86
N THR A 184 -14.80 -2.64 4.45
CA THR A 184 -14.62 -1.48 3.56
C THR A 184 -15.20 -0.24 4.20
N VAL A 185 -14.44 0.83 4.23
CA VAL A 185 -14.80 2.09 4.86
C VAL A 185 -14.42 3.27 3.99
N VAL A 186 -15.13 4.39 4.17
CA VAL A 186 -14.79 5.68 3.55
C VAL A 186 -13.94 6.48 4.54
N VAL A 187 -12.75 6.87 4.08
CA VAL A 187 -11.86 7.77 4.83
C VAL A 187 -12.37 9.20 4.62
N PRO A 188 -12.67 9.97 5.68
CA PRO A 188 -13.14 11.33 5.52
C PRO A 188 -12.07 12.20 4.87
N VAL A 189 -12.44 12.86 3.77
CA VAL A 189 -11.63 13.91 3.15
C VAL A 189 -11.69 15.12 4.07
N ARG A 190 -10.61 15.37 4.81
CA ARG A 190 -10.48 16.67 5.49
C ARG A 190 -9.91 17.63 4.45
N ALA A 191 -10.68 18.66 4.12
CA ALA A 191 -10.11 19.85 3.52
C ALA A 191 -9.10 20.39 4.56
N ASP A 192 -7.81 20.32 4.22
CA ASP A 192 -6.76 20.99 5.00
C ASP A 192 -6.82 22.50 4.72
#